data_c603322dab3ff3d8ca5f90db649111be
#
_entry.id   c603322dab3ff3d8ca5f90db649111be
#
_cell.length_a   1.000
_cell.length_b   1.000
_cell.length_c   1.000
_cell.angle_alpha   90.00
_cell.angle_beta   90.00
_cell.angle_gamma   90.00
#
_symmetry.space_group_name_H-M   'P 1'
#
loop_
_entity.id
_entity.type
_entity.pdbx_description
1 polymer ?
#
loop_
_entity_poly.entity_id
_entity_poly.type
_entity_poly.pdbx_seq_one_letter_code
_entity_poly.pdbx_strand_id
1 'polypeptide(L)'
;MGINIGIMESEAPSAPCKDLRSKVVKVHVKDVGPFADYAEYDEFVPYEKAKAAVGDWDAFVKRNRLNEDADAVYIEKMKKSEDLETLKPLAERVCTGWIVMENVPEDRKDAVLKASDDKVTGWDLLDFDEMNEMCGSCPLSWDKGRGCIGAFGPDNSLLPEIAGRHGCPIVASVPQAVAEGRRFTSEDAKQLIREVEILRQALPEEGKMMVRRYSGPVDRMEAVARISEKEGCGFFFF
;
A
#
# COMPACT_ATOMS: atom_id res chain seq x y z
N MET A 1 -13.01 9.88 9.30
CA MET A 1 -11.66 9.37 8.93
C MET A 1 -10.68 10.53 9.03
N GLY A 2 -9.39 10.32 8.96
CA GLY A 2 -8.38 11.38 9.02
C GLY A 2 -7.66 11.51 7.70
N ILE A 3 -7.13 12.71 7.44
CA ILE A 3 -6.27 12.97 6.29
C ILE A 3 -4.82 12.76 6.71
N ASN A 4 -4.06 12.08 5.87
CA ASN A 4 -2.61 11.91 6.00
C ASN A 4 -1.86 12.77 4.98
N ILE A 5 -0.56 12.92 5.18
CA ILE A 5 0.35 13.55 4.24
C ILE A 5 1.55 12.63 4.02
N GLY A 6 1.98 12.47 2.79
CA GLY A 6 3.08 11.59 2.41
C GLY A 6 4.02 12.21 1.39
N ILE A 7 5.26 11.71 1.39
CA ILE A 7 6.27 11.99 0.36
C ILE A 7 6.10 11.01 -0.78
N MET A 8 6.35 11.43 -2.02
CA MET A 8 6.39 10.55 -3.19
C MET A 8 7.76 9.86 -3.27
N GLU A 9 7.91 8.79 -2.51
CA GLU A 9 9.16 8.05 -2.36
C GLU A 9 9.70 7.47 -3.68
N SER A 10 8.83 7.16 -4.63
CA SER A 10 9.22 6.67 -5.97
C SER A 10 9.99 7.72 -6.78
N GLU A 11 9.81 9.00 -6.49
CA GLU A 11 10.52 10.10 -7.16
C GLU A 11 11.86 10.43 -6.48
N ALA A 12 11.99 10.15 -5.17
CA ALA A 12 13.16 10.52 -4.41
C ALA A 12 14.37 9.62 -4.72
N PRO A 13 15.53 10.19 -5.11
CA PRO A 13 16.73 9.39 -5.39
C PRO A 13 17.27 8.63 -4.19
N SER A 14 17.08 9.16 -2.99
CA SER A 14 17.59 8.60 -1.73
C SER A 14 16.64 7.58 -1.08
N ALA A 15 15.48 7.30 -1.67
CA ALA A 15 14.52 6.37 -1.10
C ALA A 15 15.02 4.91 -1.20
N PRO A 16 15.33 4.23 -0.08
CA PRO A 16 15.82 2.85 -0.10
C PRO A 16 14.78 1.85 -0.61
N CYS A 17 13.49 2.18 -0.52
CA CYS A 17 12.40 1.35 -1.02
C CYS A 17 12.12 1.52 -2.52
N LYS A 18 12.75 2.48 -3.21
CA LYS A 18 12.45 2.85 -4.60
C LYS A 18 12.56 1.67 -5.57
N ASP A 19 13.67 0.97 -5.53
CA ASP A 19 13.91 -0.16 -6.43
C ASP A 19 12.96 -1.32 -6.14
N LEU A 20 12.66 -1.59 -4.87
CA LEU A 20 11.70 -2.61 -4.48
C LEU A 20 10.28 -2.27 -4.95
N ARG A 21 9.84 -1.02 -4.79
CA ARG A 21 8.52 -0.56 -5.26
C ARG A 21 8.41 -0.51 -6.78
N SER A 22 9.50 -0.30 -7.49
CA SER A 22 9.50 -0.32 -8.95
C SER A 22 9.55 -1.74 -9.54
N LYS A 23 10.07 -2.70 -8.78
CA LYS A 23 10.20 -4.09 -9.21
C LYS A 23 8.86 -4.82 -9.07
N VAL A 24 8.11 -4.92 -10.16
CA VAL A 24 6.91 -5.75 -10.18
C VAL A 24 7.32 -7.23 -10.18
N VAL A 25 6.86 -7.98 -9.18
CA VAL A 25 7.19 -9.40 -8.99
C VAL A 25 6.07 -10.29 -9.51
N LYS A 26 4.82 -9.89 -9.28
CA LYS A 26 3.64 -10.66 -9.63
C LYS A 26 2.52 -9.70 -10.04
N VAL A 27 1.69 -10.10 -11.00
CA VAL A 27 0.53 -9.33 -11.44
C VAL A 27 -0.72 -10.20 -11.47
N HIS A 28 -1.88 -9.59 -11.25
CA HIS A 28 -3.17 -10.22 -11.46
C HIS A 28 -3.76 -9.78 -12.80
N VAL A 29 -4.33 -10.72 -13.57
CA VAL A 29 -4.95 -10.47 -14.86
C VAL A 29 -6.32 -11.15 -14.87
N LYS A 30 -7.40 -10.40 -15.16
CA LYS A 30 -8.77 -10.93 -15.22
C LYS A 30 -8.97 -11.89 -16.37
N ASP A 31 -8.50 -11.51 -17.56
CA ASP A 31 -8.54 -12.38 -18.75
C ASP A 31 -7.17 -13.01 -18.97
N VAL A 32 -6.98 -14.18 -18.37
CA VAL A 32 -5.73 -14.93 -18.45
C VAL A 32 -5.54 -15.68 -19.79
N GLY A 33 -6.57 -15.75 -20.63
CA GLY A 33 -6.51 -16.58 -21.85
C GLY A 33 -5.25 -16.37 -22.70
N PRO A 34 -4.84 -15.13 -23.04
CA PRO A 34 -3.63 -14.82 -23.79
C PRO A 34 -2.31 -15.14 -23.06
N PHE A 35 -2.36 -15.42 -21.75
CA PHE A 35 -1.22 -15.57 -20.84
C PHE A 35 -1.29 -16.85 -20.01
N ALA A 36 -2.15 -17.80 -20.39
CA ALA A 36 -2.41 -19.03 -19.64
C ALA A 36 -1.16 -19.87 -19.34
N ASP A 37 -0.15 -19.81 -20.24
CA ASP A 37 1.13 -20.52 -20.08
C ASP A 37 1.98 -19.99 -18.94
N TYR A 38 1.73 -18.76 -18.47
CA TYR A 38 2.46 -18.10 -17.38
C TYR A 38 1.65 -17.97 -16.10
N ALA A 39 0.34 -18.31 -16.16
CA ALA A 39 -0.56 -18.15 -15.04
C ALA A 39 -0.31 -19.20 -13.95
N GLU A 40 -0.53 -18.82 -12.71
CA GLU A 40 -0.54 -19.71 -11.57
C GLU A 40 -1.90 -20.41 -11.43
N TYR A 41 -1.85 -21.63 -10.94
CA TYR A 41 -3.01 -22.45 -10.69
C TYR A 41 -2.97 -22.99 -9.27
N ASP A 42 -4.09 -22.89 -8.56
CA ASP A 42 -4.30 -23.59 -7.31
C ASP A 42 -4.83 -25.01 -7.60
N GLU A 43 -4.39 -25.95 -6.78
CA GLU A 43 -4.95 -27.30 -6.74
C GLU A 43 -5.80 -27.45 -5.48
N PHE A 44 -7.06 -27.83 -5.65
CA PHE A 44 -8.00 -27.99 -4.55
C PHE A 44 -8.90 -29.21 -4.76
N VAL A 45 -9.41 -29.76 -3.65
CA VAL A 45 -10.46 -30.80 -3.65
C VAL A 45 -11.70 -30.23 -2.97
N PRO A 46 -12.87 -30.22 -3.64
CA PRO A 46 -14.12 -29.81 -3.00
C PRO A 46 -14.37 -30.63 -1.71
N TYR A 47 -14.89 -29.96 -0.67
CA TYR A 47 -15.07 -30.60 0.64
C TYR A 47 -15.85 -31.90 0.59
N GLU A 48 -16.91 -32.00 -0.20
CA GLU A 48 -17.68 -33.21 -0.33
C GLU A 48 -16.85 -34.37 -0.87
N LYS A 49 -15.99 -34.11 -1.85
CA LYS A 49 -15.07 -35.14 -2.41
C LYS A 49 -13.98 -35.48 -1.39
N ALA A 50 -13.43 -34.50 -0.70
CA ALA A 50 -12.40 -34.72 0.31
C ALA A 50 -12.97 -35.54 1.48
N LYS A 51 -14.15 -35.18 1.97
CA LYS A 51 -14.85 -35.90 3.05
C LYS A 51 -15.17 -37.35 2.69
N ALA A 52 -15.54 -37.63 1.45
CA ALA A 52 -15.78 -38.98 0.98
C ALA A 52 -14.49 -39.83 0.87
N ALA A 53 -13.34 -39.20 0.66
CA ALA A 53 -12.05 -39.87 0.49
C ALA A 53 -11.31 -40.13 1.81
N VAL A 54 -11.57 -39.33 2.86
CA VAL A 54 -10.94 -39.51 4.18
C VAL A 54 -11.89 -40.17 5.14
N GLY A 55 -11.39 -41.13 5.94
CA GLY A 55 -12.24 -41.94 6.82
C GLY A 55 -12.77 -41.19 8.06
N ASP A 56 -11.98 -40.33 8.64
CA ASP A 56 -12.34 -39.51 9.81
C ASP A 56 -12.11 -38.02 9.50
N TRP A 57 -13.19 -37.35 9.14
CA TRP A 57 -13.19 -35.96 8.70
C TRP A 57 -12.77 -35.00 9.80
N ASP A 58 -13.28 -35.18 11.02
CA ASP A 58 -12.97 -34.26 12.13
C ASP A 58 -11.50 -34.34 12.53
N ALA A 59 -10.96 -35.55 12.58
CA ALA A 59 -9.54 -35.75 12.81
C ALA A 59 -8.67 -35.19 11.65
N PHE A 60 -9.14 -35.32 10.41
CA PHE A 60 -8.47 -34.76 9.23
C PHE A 60 -8.41 -33.22 9.29
N VAL A 61 -9.54 -32.56 9.50
CA VAL A 61 -9.62 -31.08 9.61
C VAL A 61 -8.69 -30.57 10.71
N LYS A 62 -8.74 -31.21 11.90
CA LYS A 62 -7.93 -30.83 13.05
C LYS A 62 -6.42 -30.97 12.82
N ARG A 63 -5.96 -32.12 12.25
CA ARG A 63 -4.52 -32.38 12.04
C ARG A 63 -3.93 -31.52 10.91
N ASN A 64 -4.73 -31.14 9.91
CA ASN A 64 -4.34 -30.24 8.82
C ASN A 64 -4.61 -28.77 9.14
N ARG A 65 -5.31 -28.43 10.23
CA ARG A 65 -5.68 -27.07 10.66
C ARG A 65 -6.49 -26.34 9.58
N LEU A 66 -7.45 -27.02 9.00
CA LEU A 66 -8.28 -26.45 7.93
C LEU A 66 -9.37 -25.55 8.53
N ASN A 67 -9.86 -24.62 7.71
CA ASN A 67 -11.02 -23.81 8.05
C ASN A 67 -12.29 -24.60 7.72
N GLU A 68 -13.16 -24.83 8.70
CA GLU A 68 -14.40 -25.57 8.54
C GLU A 68 -15.45 -24.83 7.69
N ASP A 69 -15.31 -23.50 7.56
CA ASP A 69 -16.21 -22.66 6.75
C ASP A 69 -15.82 -22.57 5.26
N ALA A 70 -14.72 -23.22 4.86
CA ALA A 70 -14.28 -23.18 3.48
C ALA A 70 -14.99 -24.27 2.63
N ASP A 71 -15.10 -24.04 1.33
CA ASP A 71 -15.77 -24.95 0.39
C ASP A 71 -14.86 -26.03 -0.17
N ALA A 72 -13.55 -25.91 0.03
CA ALA A 72 -12.54 -26.75 -0.59
C ALA A 72 -11.28 -26.91 0.28
N VAL A 73 -10.59 -28.03 0.09
CA VAL A 73 -9.27 -28.30 0.65
C VAL A 73 -8.22 -27.95 -0.39
N TYR A 74 -7.45 -26.89 -0.17
CA TYR A 74 -6.30 -26.52 -1.01
C TYR A 74 -5.12 -27.42 -0.72
N ILE A 75 -4.58 -28.05 -1.75
CA ILE A 75 -3.49 -29.04 -1.66
C ILE A 75 -2.25 -28.42 -1.01
N GLU A 76 -1.88 -27.20 -1.36
CA GLU A 76 -0.72 -26.48 -0.81
C GLU A 76 -0.82 -26.17 0.69
N LYS A 77 -2.05 -26.07 1.23
CA LYS A 77 -2.28 -25.78 2.66
C LYS A 77 -2.24 -27.01 3.55
N MET A 78 -2.17 -28.20 2.98
CA MET A 78 -2.13 -29.45 3.74
C MET A 78 -0.82 -29.61 4.50
N LYS A 79 -0.92 -30.08 5.75
CA LYS A 79 0.22 -30.23 6.67
C LYS A 79 0.73 -31.68 6.75
N LYS A 80 -0.07 -32.66 6.34
CA LYS A 80 0.26 -34.07 6.48
C LYS A 80 0.41 -34.72 5.09
N SER A 81 1.58 -35.32 4.86
CA SER A 81 1.93 -35.97 3.60
C SER A 81 1.00 -37.12 3.23
N GLU A 82 0.56 -37.91 4.21
CA GLU A 82 -0.35 -39.06 4.01
C GLU A 82 -1.72 -38.59 3.47
N ASP A 83 -2.24 -37.49 4.02
CA ASP A 83 -3.47 -36.89 3.56
C ASP A 83 -3.33 -36.24 2.18
N LEU A 84 -2.15 -35.66 1.90
CA LEU A 84 -1.82 -35.11 0.60
C LEU A 84 -1.83 -36.20 -0.51
N GLU A 85 -1.19 -37.35 -0.24
CA GLU A 85 -1.18 -38.49 -1.17
C GLU A 85 -2.59 -38.99 -1.46
N THR A 86 -3.46 -38.96 -0.45
CA THR A 86 -4.88 -39.38 -0.60
C THR A 86 -5.68 -38.42 -1.46
N LEU A 87 -5.50 -37.09 -1.28
CA LEU A 87 -6.33 -36.09 -1.92
C LEU A 87 -5.78 -35.59 -3.26
N LYS A 88 -4.48 -35.61 -3.47
CA LYS A 88 -3.85 -35.12 -4.71
C LYS A 88 -4.41 -35.72 -6.00
N PRO A 89 -4.74 -37.05 -6.08
CA PRO A 89 -5.34 -37.61 -7.26
C PRO A 89 -6.78 -37.12 -7.57
N LEU A 90 -7.43 -36.50 -6.58
CA LEU A 90 -8.80 -35.96 -6.68
C LEU A 90 -8.80 -34.46 -6.92
N ALA A 91 -7.61 -33.81 -6.94
CA ALA A 91 -7.49 -32.38 -7.04
C ALA A 91 -7.92 -31.84 -8.41
N GLU A 92 -8.65 -30.75 -8.36
CA GLU A 92 -9.02 -29.92 -9.51
C GLU A 92 -8.07 -28.72 -9.56
N ARG A 93 -7.79 -28.22 -10.76
CA ARG A 93 -6.97 -27.01 -10.94
C ARG A 93 -7.84 -25.83 -11.29
N VAL A 94 -7.62 -24.71 -10.62
CA VAL A 94 -8.25 -23.43 -10.93
C VAL A 94 -7.20 -22.37 -11.19
N CYS A 95 -7.37 -21.58 -12.25
CA CYS A 95 -6.51 -20.46 -12.53
C CYS A 95 -6.74 -19.36 -11.49
N THR A 96 -5.67 -18.89 -10.86
CA THR A 96 -5.75 -17.83 -9.83
C THR A 96 -5.83 -16.43 -10.42
N GLY A 97 -5.53 -16.27 -11.71
CA GLY A 97 -5.35 -14.97 -12.35
C GLY A 97 -3.98 -14.33 -12.10
N TRP A 98 -3.18 -14.89 -11.21
CA TRP A 98 -1.84 -14.38 -10.91
C TRP A 98 -0.78 -14.92 -11.87
N ILE A 99 0.17 -14.05 -12.24
CA ILE A 99 1.31 -14.34 -13.12
C ILE A 99 2.59 -13.83 -12.45
N VAL A 100 3.55 -14.74 -12.23
CA VAL A 100 4.89 -14.38 -11.72
C VAL A 100 5.72 -13.83 -12.87
N MET A 101 6.17 -12.58 -12.76
CA MET A 101 6.86 -11.85 -13.84
C MET A 101 8.21 -12.45 -14.23
N GLU A 102 8.86 -13.20 -13.34
CA GLU A 102 10.09 -13.93 -13.64
C GLU A 102 9.89 -15.03 -14.69
N ASN A 103 8.70 -15.66 -14.70
CA ASN A 103 8.35 -16.73 -15.62
C ASN A 103 7.89 -16.20 -17.01
N VAL A 104 7.71 -14.88 -17.14
CA VAL A 104 7.25 -14.25 -18.40
C VAL A 104 8.46 -13.88 -19.26
N PRO A 105 8.51 -14.30 -20.55
CA PRO A 105 9.53 -13.86 -21.50
C PRO A 105 9.57 -12.35 -21.61
N GLU A 106 10.78 -11.77 -21.83
CA GLU A 106 11.01 -10.33 -21.81
C GLU A 106 10.12 -9.58 -22.83
N ASP A 107 9.97 -10.12 -24.01
CA ASP A 107 9.13 -9.58 -25.09
C ASP A 107 7.62 -9.59 -24.78
N ARG A 108 7.19 -10.32 -23.76
CA ARG A 108 5.78 -10.43 -23.33
C ARG A 108 5.46 -9.64 -22.08
N LYS A 109 6.46 -9.22 -21.29
CA LYS A 109 6.27 -8.53 -20.00
C LYS A 109 5.42 -7.27 -20.12
N ASP A 110 5.65 -6.43 -21.11
CA ASP A 110 4.86 -5.21 -21.32
C ASP A 110 3.38 -5.50 -21.60
N ALA A 111 3.09 -6.57 -22.35
CA ALA A 111 1.72 -6.96 -22.66
C ALA A 111 1.00 -7.45 -21.40
N VAL A 112 1.67 -8.25 -20.56
CA VAL A 112 1.15 -8.73 -19.28
C VAL A 112 0.90 -7.56 -18.32
N LEU A 113 1.86 -6.64 -18.19
CA LEU A 113 1.72 -5.44 -17.35
C LEU A 113 0.56 -4.54 -17.77
N LYS A 114 0.34 -4.38 -19.09
CA LYS A 114 -0.81 -3.59 -19.60
C LYS A 114 -2.17 -4.25 -19.36
N ALA A 115 -2.22 -5.58 -19.32
CA ALA A 115 -3.44 -6.34 -19.07
C ALA A 115 -3.76 -6.49 -17.57
N SER A 116 -2.81 -6.16 -16.69
CA SER A 116 -2.96 -6.35 -15.24
C SER A 116 -3.92 -5.32 -14.63
N ASP A 117 -4.70 -5.77 -13.66
CA ASP A 117 -5.59 -4.96 -12.83
C ASP A 117 -5.08 -4.83 -11.38
N ASP A 118 -4.12 -5.67 -10.98
CA ASP A 118 -3.42 -5.58 -9.69
C ASP A 118 -1.96 -6.03 -9.82
N LYS A 119 -1.11 -5.61 -8.89
CA LYS A 119 0.31 -5.95 -8.89
C LYS A 119 0.88 -6.05 -7.49
N VAL A 120 1.81 -6.98 -7.34
CA VAL A 120 2.67 -7.16 -6.17
C VAL A 120 4.08 -6.74 -6.55
N THR A 121 4.67 -5.86 -5.77
CA THR A 121 6.05 -5.36 -5.96
C THR A 121 7.02 -6.05 -5.00
N GLY A 122 8.32 -5.82 -5.18
CA GLY A 122 9.32 -6.31 -4.23
C GLY A 122 9.12 -5.75 -2.81
N TRP A 123 8.52 -4.57 -2.68
CA TRP A 123 8.17 -3.99 -1.40
C TRP A 123 7.10 -4.79 -0.65
N ASP A 124 6.10 -5.28 -1.36
CA ASP A 124 4.96 -6.02 -0.78
C ASP A 124 5.36 -7.43 -0.30
N LEU A 125 6.57 -7.88 -0.65
CA LEU A 125 7.12 -9.17 -0.22
C LEU A 125 7.95 -9.08 1.06
N LEU A 126 8.29 -7.87 1.52
CA LEU A 126 9.02 -7.67 2.77
C LEU A 126 8.14 -8.02 3.97
N ASP A 127 8.74 -8.58 5.00
CA ASP A 127 8.07 -8.72 6.28
C ASP A 127 8.01 -7.37 7.04
N PHE A 128 7.25 -7.36 8.13
CA PHE A 128 7.00 -6.13 8.89
C PHE A 128 8.28 -5.57 9.52
N ASP A 129 9.19 -6.42 9.97
CA ASP A 129 10.43 -6.00 10.62
C ASP A 129 11.41 -5.42 9.60
N GLU A 130 11.53 -6.03 8.42
CA GLU A 130 12.32 -5.52 7.30
C GLU A 130 11.80 -4.16 6.82
N MET A 131 10.48 -4.00 6.67
CA MET A 131 9.87 -2.70 6.32
C MET A 131 10.16 -1.63 7.37
N ASN A 132 10.03 -1.96 8.67
CA ASN A 132 10.30 -1.01 9.75
C ASN A 132 11.76 -0.60 9.82
N GLU A 133 12.69 -1.53 9.67
CA GLU A 133 14.12 -1.24 9.65
C GLU A 133 14.47 -0.30 8.50
N MET A 134 13.99 -0.60 7.30
CA MET A 134 14.22 0.22 6.11
C MET A 134 13.58 1.62 6.26
N CYS A 135 12.35 1.71 6.75
CA CYS A 135 11.67 2.99 6.98
C CYS A 135 12.30 3.78 8.11
N GLY A 136 12.76 3.12 9.18
CA GLY A 136 13.40 3.76 10.34
C GLY A 136 14.70 4.47 10.00
N SER A 137 15.49 3.90 9.07
CA SER A 137 16.76 4.46 8.57
C SER A 137 16.58 5.36 7.34
N CYS A 138 15.37 5.48 6.79
CA CYS A 138 15.11 6.19 5.55
C CYS A 138 15.33 7.71 5.68
N PRO A 139 16.11 8.36 4.79
CA PRO A 139 16.31 9.81 4.81
C PRO A 139 15.03 10.60 4.53
N LEU A 140 13.99 9.97 3.98
CA LEU A 140 12.67 10.58 3.78
C LEU A 140 11.79 10.51 5.03
N SER A 141 12.22 9.82 6.09
CA SER A 141 11.45 9.72 7.33
C SER A 141 11.39 11.07 8.03
N TRP A 142 10.20 11.64 8.17
CA TRP A 142 9.98 12.98 8.71
C TRP A 142 9.14 13.00 9.99
N ASP A 143 8.39 11.94 10.27
CA ASP A 143 7.60 11.83 11.51
C ASP A 143 8.28 10.87 12.51
N LYS A 144 9.38 11.34 13.12
CA LYS A 144 10.07 10.63 14.23
C LYS A 144 10.39 9.15 13.94
N GLY A 145 10.88 8.85 12.74
CA GLY A 145 11.23 7.50 12.34
C GLY A 145 10.05 6.60 11.94
N ARG A 146 8.87 7.18 11.73
CA ARG A 146 7.69 6.44 11.28
C ARG A 146 7.57 6.33 9.76
N GLY A 147 8.60 6.75 9.04
CA GLY A 147 8.63 6.71 7.58
C GLY A 147 8.22 8.04 6.94
N CYS A 148 7.87 7.97 5.66
CA CYS A 148 7.55 9.12 4.81
C CYS A 148 6.06 9.52 4.82
N ILE A 149 5.24 8.91 5.68
CA ILE A 149 3.81 9.17 5.84
C ILE A 149 3.52 9.60 7.28
N GLY A 150 2.63 10.58 7.46
CA GLY A 150 2.14 11.00 8.77
C GLY A 150 0.78 11.69 8.72
N ALA A 151 0.21 11.94 9.89
CA ALA A 151 -1.13 12.50 10.00
C ALA A 151 -1.15 14.00 9.73
N PHE A 152 -2.03 14.46 8.83
CA PHE A 152 -2.39 15.86 8.68
C PHE A 152 -3.43 16.26 9.73
N GLY A 153 -4.53 15.54 9.83
CA GLY A 153 -5.60 15.84 10.78
C GLY A 153 -6.93 15.19 10.42
N PRO A 154 -8.00 15.46 11.18
CA PRO A 154 -9.32 14.96 10.84
C PRO A 154 -9.85 15.60 9.54
N ASP A 155 -10.67 14.87 8.81
CA ASP A 155 -11.31 15.31 7.56
C ASP A 155 -12.22 16.55 7.72
N ASN A 156 -12.80 16.72 8.92
CA ASN A 156 -13.59 17.90 9.32
C ASN A 156 -12.75 19.01 9.98
N SER A 157 -11.47 19.10 9.66
CA SER A 157 -10.57 20.13 10.17
C SER A 157 -10.96 21.52 9.67
N LEU A 158 -10.93 22.53 10.55
CA LEU A 158 -11.09 23.94 10.17
C LEU A 158 -9.81 24.55 9.58
N LEU A 159 -8.68 23.82 9.62
CA LEU A 159 -7.42 24.35 9.13
C LEU A 159 -7.45 24.77 7.65
N PRO A 160 -8.07 24.02 6.72
CA PRO A 160 -8.21 24.45 5.32
C PRO A 160 -9.02 25.76 5.17
N GLU A 161 -10.06 25.94 5.99
CA GLU A 161 -10.86 27.16 5.98
C GLU A 161 -10.07 28.38 6.51
N ILE A 162 -9.34 28.20 7.62
CA ILE A 162 -8.41 29.20 8.16
C ILE A 162 -7.37 29.55 7.08
N ALA A 163 -6.76 28.57 6.46
CA ALA A 163 -5.76 28.74 5.40
C ALA A 163 -6.29 29.56 4.22
N GLY A 164 -7.54 29.32 3.81
CA GLY A 164 -8.20 30.09 2.75
C GLY A 164 -8.34 31.57 3.08
N ARG A 165 -8.69 31.91 4.35
CA ARG A 165 -8.79 33.31 4.79
C ARG A 165 -7.44 34.02 4.83
N HIS A 166 -6.35 33.31 5.03
CA HIS A 166 -5.00 33.86 5.12
C HIS A 166 -4.15 33.67 3.85
N GLY A 167 -4.78 33.34 2.71
CA GLY A 167 -4.10 33.26 1.41
C GLY A 167 -3.14 32.07 1.26
N CYS A 168 -3.45 30.94 1.90
CA CYS A 168 -2.68 29.71 1.87
C CYS A 168 -3.36 28.66 0.97
N PRO A 169 -3.25 28.75 -0.39
CA PRO A 169 -4.04 27.98 -1.32
C PRO A 169 -3.76 26.46 -1.29
N ILE A 170 -2.52 26.02 -1.00
CA ILE A 170 -2.21 24.57 -0.92
C ILE A 170 -2.97 23.98 0.26
N VAL A 171 -2.82 24.56 1.47
CA VAL A 171 -3.48 24.05 2.67
C VAL A 171 -5.00 24.18 2.58
N ALA A 172 -5.51 25.26 1.99
CA ALA A 172 -6.95 25.43 1.74
C ALA A 172 -7.52 24.38 0.80
N SER A 173 -6.73 23.90 -0.17
CA SER A 173 -7.18 22.92 -1.16
C SER A 173 -7.09 21.46 -0.67
N VAL A 174 -6.60 21.19 0.55
CA VAL A 174 -6.37 19.82 1.03
C VAL A 174 -7.59 18.89 0.90
N PRO A 175 -8.83 19.29 1.29
CA PRO A 175 -9.98 18.40 1.13
C PRO A 175 -10.26 18.03 -0.34
N GLN A 176 -10.12 19.01 -1.24
CA GLN A 176 -10.27 18.79 -2.67
C GLN A 176 -9.14 17.96 -3.24
N ALA A 177 -7.89 18.22 -2.83
CA ALA A 177 -6.72 17.47 -3.26
C ALA A 177 -6.82 15.98 -2.91
N VAL A 178 -7.34 15.66 -1.72
CA VAL A 178 -7.63 14.27 -1.30
C VAL A 178 -8.69 13.64 -2.21
N ALA A 179 -9.80 14.34 -2.45
CA ALA A 179 -10.88 13.83 -3.30
C ALA A 179 -10.45 13.58 -4.76
N GLU A 180 -9.54 14.39 -5.28
CA GLU A 180 -9.00 14.30 -6.64
C GLU A 180 -7.76 13.39 -6.76
N GLY A 181 -7.17 12.94 -5.65
CA GLY A 181 -5.88 12.25 -5.64
C GLY A 181 -4.74 13.13 -6.16
N ARG A 182 -4.80 14.45 -5.90
CA ARG A 182 -3.84 15.43 -6.42
C ARG A 182 -2.46 15.23 -5.82
N ARG A 183 -1.44 15.30 -6.70
CA ARG A 183 -0.04 15.27 -6.35
C ARG A 183 0.55 16.67 -6.46
N PHE A 184 1.38 17.04 -5.49
CA PHE A 184 2.10 18.30 -5.44
C PHE A 184 3.57 18.05 -5.78
N THR A 185 4.20 19.01 -6.41
CA THR A 185 5.61 18.96 -6.84
C THR A 185 6.55 19.46 -5.74
N SER A 186 7.86 19.30 -5.94
CA SER A 186 8.87 19.93 -5.06
C SER A 186 8.86 21.47 -5.13
N GLU A 187 8.37 22.07 -6.22
CA GLU A 187 8.15 23.54 -6.26
C GLU A 187 6.95 23.95 -5.41
N ASP A 188 5.88 23.15 -5.40
CA ASP A 188 4.75 23.40 -4.50
C ASP A 188 5.18 23.28 -3.03
N ALA A 189 6.20 22.47 -2.71
CA ALA A 189 6.75 22.38 -1.37
C ALA A 189 7.33 23.70 -0.88
N LYS A 190 7.97 24.47 -1.74
CA LYS A 190 8.45 25.83 -1.41
C LYS A 190 7.30 26.77 -1.08
N GLN A 191 6.20 26.64 -1.82
CA GLN A 191 4.99 27.40 -1.51
C GLN A 191 4.38 26.95 -0.19
N LEU A 192 4.32 25.64 0.08
CA LEU A 192 3.80 25.11 1.34
C LEU A 192 4.62 25.61 2.55
N ILE A 193 5.94 25.71 2.44
CA ILE A 193 6.79 26.29 3.51
C ILE A 193 6.36 27.74 3.82
N ARG A 194 6.11 28.57 2.80
CA ARG A 194 5.62 29.94 2.99
C ARG A 194 4.24 29.97 3.64
N GLU A 195 3.34 29.08 3.22
CA GLU A 195 2.01 28.97 3.83
C GLU A 195 2.06 28.56 5.30
N VAL A 196 2.98 27.65 5.65
CA VAL A 196 3.24 27.27 7.05
C VAL A 196 3.67 28.46 7.89
N GLU A 197 4.55 29.33 7.37
CA GLU A 197 5.00 30.54 8.07
C GLU A 197 3.84 31.52 8.29
N ILE A 198 2.98 31.73 7.27
CA ILE A 198 1.77 32.53 7.36
C ILE A 198 0.81 31.96 8.41
N LEU A 199 0.56 30.66 8.38
CA LEU A 199 -0.34 30.01 9.32
C LEU A 199 0.15 30.07 10.77
N ARG A 200 1.46 29.98 11.01
CA ARG A 200 2.03 30.17 12.35
C ARG A 200 1.76 31.55 12.92
N GLN A 201 1.75 32.57 12.07
CA GLN A 201 1.44 33.95 12.48
C GLN A 201 -0.07 34.15 12.65
N ALA A 202 -0.89 33.54 11.80
CA ALA A 202 -2.33 33.70 11.79
C ALA A 202 -3.05 32.90 12.89
N LEU A 203 -2.59 31.71 13.25
CA LEU A 203 -3.26 30.86 14.25
C LEU A 203 -3.49 31.52 15.61
N PRO A 204 -2.56 32.34 16.17
CA PRO A 204 -2.83 33.08 17.41
C PRO A 204 -4.01 34.06 17.32
N GLU A 205 -4.27 34.65 16.16
CA GLU A 205 -5.39 35.58 15.91
C GLU A 205 -6.71 34.81 15.87
N GLU A 206 -6.70 33.54 15.43
CA GLU A 206 -7.85 32.62 15.42
C GLU A 206 -8.16 32.05 16.83
N GLY A 207 -7.29 32.30 17.81
CA GLY A 207 -7.47 31.96 19.22
C GLY A 207 -6.63 30.78 19.73
N LYS A 208 -6.44 30.74 21.06
CA LYS A 208 -5.57 29.75 21.74
C LYS A 208 -5.93 28.29 21.41
N MET A 209 -7.21 27.99 21.20
CA MET A 209 -7.66 26.66 20.86
C MET A 209 -7.18 26.22 19.46
N MET A 210 -7.12 27.17 18.50
CA MET A 210 -6.64 26.90 17.15
C MET A 210 -5.14 26.66 17.14
N VAL A 211 -4.37 27.44 17.90
CA VAL A 211 -2.94 27.18 18.11
C VAL A 211 -2.71 25.76 18.64
N ARG A 212 -3.39 25.40 19.75
CA ARG A 212 -3.24 24.08 20.38
C ARG A 212 -3.61 22.93 19.42
N ARG A 213 -4.62 23.14 18.59
CA ARG A 213 -5.16 22.09 17.70
C ARG A 213 -4.31 21.92 16.44
N TYR A 214 -3.76 23.01 15.90
CA TYR A 214 -3.18 23.01 14.56
C TYR A 214 -1.66 23.21 14.51
N SER A 215 -0.97 23.50 15.61
CA SER A 215 0.50 23.58 15.61
C SER A 215 1.14 22.27 15.12
N GLY A 216 0.67 21.11 15.61
CA GLY A 216 1.19 19.81 15.20
C GLY A 216 1.03 19.53 13.69
N PRO A 217 -0.16 19.69 13.10
CA PRO A 217 -0.36 19.63 11.64
C PRO A 217 0.54 20.60 10.87
N VAL A 218 0.67 21.83 11.30
CA VAL A 218 1.53 22.86 10.66
C VAL A 218 3.00 22.44 10.69
N ASP A 219 3.49 21.93 11.83
CA ASP A 219 4.87 21.43 11.95
C ASP A 219 5.13 20.22 11.04
N ARG A 220 4.15 19.34 10.89
CA ARG A 220 4.26 18.19 9.98
C ARG A 220 4.29 18.60 8.51
N MET A 221 3.46 19.57 8.12
CA MET A 221 3.50 20.12 6.76
C MET A 221 4.86 20.74 6.44
N GLU A 222 5.46 21.46 7.39
CA GLU A 222 6.81 21.99 7.21
C GLU A 222 7.84 20.88 7.04
N ALA A 223 7.78 19.83 7.87
CA ALA A 223 8.72 18.73 7.81
C ALA A 223 8.65 18.01 6.45
N VAL A 224 7.44 17.71 5.96
CA VAL A 224 7.23 17.12 4.63
C VAL A 224 7.74 18.03 3.53
N ALA A 225 7.39 19.32 3.56
CA ALA A 225 7.78 20.27 2.52
C ALA A 225 9.30 20.45 2.44
N ARG A 226 10.01 20.50 3.57
CA ARG A 226 11.48 20.57 3.60
C ARG A 226 12.14 19.32 3.01
N ILE A 227 11.62 18.13 3.27
CA ILE A 227 12.13 16.90 2.66
C ILE A 227 11.82 16.88 1.18
N SER A 228 10.59 17.20 0.77
CA SER A 228 10.19 17.30 -0.63
C SER A 228 11.11 18.25 -1.43
N GLU A 229 11.39 19.45 -0.88
CA GLU A 229 12.29 20.40 -1.51
C GLU A 229 13.73 19.85 -1.60
N LYS A 230 14.26 19.31 -0.50
CA LYS A 230 15.63 18.79 -0.40
C LYS A 230 15.87 17.62 -1.38
N GLU A 231 14.92 16.69 -1.45
CA GLU A 231 15.06 15.46 -2.24
C GLU A 231 14.55 15.65 -3.69
N GLY A 232 13.95 16.78 -4.02
CA GLY A 232 13.41 17.08 -5.35
C GLY A 232 12.21 16.20 -5.73
N CYS A 233 11.50 15.65 -4.75
CA CYS A 233 10.35 14.76 -4.94
C CYS A 233 9.04 15.45 -4.58
N GLY A 234 7.91 14.95 -5.07
CA GLY A 234 6.59 15.45 -4.75
C GLY A 234 6.07 14.97 -3.38
N PHE A 235 4.92 15.50 -3.00
CA PHE A 235 4.15 15.09 -1.82
C PHE A 235 2.65 15.06 -2.14
N PHE A 236 1.84 14.42 -1.28
CA PHE A 236 0.40 14.29 -1.49
C PHE A 236 -0.35 14.14 -0.17
N PHE A 237 -1.65 14.45 -0.20
CA PHE A 237 -2.60 14.19 0.88
C PHE A 237 -3.55 13.06 0.49
N PHE A 238 -3.97 12.21 1.48
CA PHE A 238 -4.84 11.05 1.23
C PHE A 238 -5.64 10.62 2.46
#